data_57551f073b7e9cea41512ead1c66e9ce
#
_entry.id   57551f073b7e9cea41512ead1c66e9ce
#
_cell.length_a   1.000
_cell.length_b   1.000
_cell.length_c   1.000
_cell.angle_alpha   90.00
_cell.angle_beta   90.00
_cell.angle_gamma   90.00
#
_symmetry.space_group_name_H-M   'P 1'
#
loop_
_entity.id
_entity.type
_entity.pdbx_description
1 polymer ?
#
loop_
_entity_poly.entity_id
_entity_poly.type
_entity_poly.pdbx_seq_one_letter_code
_entity_poly.pdbx_strand_id
1 'polypeptide(L)'
;AMELIPGGASISIGSIFGDMFKEKRKKRKLTVKEAMEIALEEEASKLVDDDSVKAEALYRAENDGIVFIDEIDTIGKKRDGAGMGGNDEREQTLNQLLTEMDGFDGKKGVVILAATNRPESLDPALLRPGRFDRRIPVELPDLQGRVEILKVHAKKIKIAPNVDFQAIARTAAGASGAELANIVNEAALRAVRMGRKSATQEDMMESVEVVIAGYQKKSRVLSNKEKLIVSYHEVGHALVAALQSQSAPVQKITIIPRTSGALGYTMQVEEGERFLMSRTELEHKIATLTGGRVAEDLVFHEITTGASNDIEQATKLARAMISQYGMCDAFGMITLETNGSQYLGGNTNLMCSPDTQRQIDQTAVRIIQEQYERAKAMLQQHMPKLHEIAKFLYDHETITGEEFMNILTQPTAELPNQQAEGTV
;
A
#
# COMPACT_ATOMS: atom_id res chain seq x y z
N ALA A 1 -16.72 -34.41 32.08
CA ALA A 1 -17.10 -35.64 32.79
C ALA A 1 -18.56 -35.89 32.47
N MET A 2 -18.82 -36.89 31.63
CA MET A 2 -20.16 -37.42 31.37
C MET A 2 -20.34 -38.61 32.33
N GLU A 3 -21.24 -38.52 33.27
CA GLU A 3 -21.66 -39.66 34.07
C GLU A 3 -22.59 -40.58 33.24
N LEU A 4 -22.20 -41.83 33.13
CA LEU A 4 -23.01 -42.91 32.56
C LEU A 4 -24.11 -43.30 33.54
N ILE A 5 -25.36 -43.12 33.16
CA ILE A 5 -26.52 -43.72 33.84
C ILE A 5 -26.73 -45.12 33.27
N PRO A 6 -26.77 -46.16 34.08
CA PRO A 6 -27.05 -47.52 33.62
C PRO A 6 -28.55 -47.71 33.46
N GLY A 7 -29.00 -47.87 32.23
CA GLY A 7 -30.39 -48.15 31.90
C GLY A 7 -30.71 -47.76 30.48
N GLY A 8 -30.49 -48.67 29.54
CA GLY A 8 -30.56 -48.43 28.10
C GLY A 8 -31.89 -47.92 27.60
N ALA A 9 -31.88 -46.68 27.19
CA ALA A 9 -32.80 -46.15 26.18
C ALA A 9 -31.97 -45.19 25.31
N SER A 10 -31.62 -45.61 24.10
CA SER A 10 -31.02 -44.78 23.09
C SER A 10 -32.03 -43.73 22.66
N ILE A 11 -31.90 -42.51 23.23
CA ILE A 11 -32.67 -41.37 22.74
C ILE A 11 -31.95 -40.84 21.50
N SER A 12 -32.53 -41.13 20.32
CA SER A 12 -32.08 -40.57 19.06
C SER A 12 -32.22 -39.05 19.10
N ILE A 13 -31.11 -38.33 19.05
CA ILE A 13 -31.07 -36.87 18.99
C ILE A 13 -31.86 -36.33 17.79
N GLY A 14 -32.08 -37.12 16.76
CA GLY A 14 -32.90 -36.78 15.58
C GLY A 14 -34.39 -36.58 15.90
N SER A 15 -34.95 -37.15 16.99
CA SER A 15 -36.37 -36.97 17.33
C SER A 15 -36.67 -35.71 18.11
N ILE A 16 -35.68 -35.10 18.78
CA ILE A 16 -35.85 -33.85 19.56
C ILE A 16 -35.73 -32.60 18.65
N PHE A 17 -34.95 -32.67 17.57
CA PHE A 17 -34.82 -31.57 16.61
C PHE A 17 -35.83 -31.61 15.46
N GLY A 18 -36.50 -32.76 15.22
CA GLY A 18 -37.46 -32.92 14.11
C GLY A 18 -38.75 -32.09 14.26
N ASP A 19 -39.14 -31.73 15.47
CA ASP A 19 -40.41 -30.99 15.72
C ASP A 19 -40.21 -29.46 15.83
N MET A 20 -38.98 -28.96 15.86
CA MET A 20 -38.71 -27.51 15.98
C MET A 20 -38.60 -26.79 14.62
N PHE A 21 -38.51 -27.54 13.52
CA PHE A 21 -38.52 -26.98 12.16
C PHE A 21 -39.77 -27.35 11.37
N LYS A 22 -40.96 -27.23 11.98
CA LYS A 22 -42.18 -27.11 11.17
C LYS A 22 -42.18 -25.74 10.51
N GLU A 23 -41.56 -25.65 9.35
CA GLU A 23 -41.77 -24.50 8.47
C GLU A 23 -43.23 -24.19 8.30
N LYS A 24 -43.69 -23.06 8.78
CA LYS A 24 -45.03 -22.53 8.45
C LYS A 24 -45.13 -22.41 6.92
N ARG A 25 -45.77 -23.38 6.29
CA ARG A 25 -46.09 -23.34 4.86
C ARG A 25 -46.90 -22.08 4.55
N LYS A 26 -46.20 -21.03 4.11
CA LYS A 26 -46.84 -19.81 3.60
C LYS A 26 -47.39 -20.13 2.23
N LYS A 27 -48.73 -20.11 2.08
CA LYS A 27 -49.38 -20.18 0.77
C LYS A 27 -48.97 -18.94 -0.04
N ARG A 28 -48.11 -19.11 -1.05
CA ARG A 28 -47.78 -18.11 -2.04
C ARG A 28 -48.68 -18.30 -3.26
N LYS A 29 -49.24 -17.21 -3.79
CA LYS A 29 -49.89 -17.22 -5.12
C LYS A 29 -48.79 -17.05 -6.15
N LEU A 30 -48.59 -18.03 -7.00
CA LEU A 30 -47.58 -18.06 -8.07
C LEU A 30 -48.29 -18.17 -9.40
N THR A 31 -47.68 -17.74 -10.48
CA THR A 31 -48.14 -18.02 -11.84
C THR A 31 -47.92 -19.51 -12.14
N VAL A 32 -48.66 -20.07 -13.08
CA VAL A 32 -48.53 -21.48 -13.49
C VAL A 32 -47.10 -21.80 -13.93
N LYS A 33 -46.44 -20.86 -14.60
CA LYS A 33 -45.05 -21.02 -15.06
C LYS A 33 -44.06 -21.13 -13.87
N GLU A 34 -44.15 -20.22 -12.91
CA GLU A 34 -43.33 -20.22 -11.69
C GLU A 34 -43.59 -21.47 -10.83
N ALA A 35 -44.87 -21.90 -10.72
CA ALA A 35 -45.24 -23.10 -9.99
C ALA A 35 -44.65 -24.35 -10.66
N MET A 36 -44.62 -24.39 -11.98
CA MET A 36 -44.03 -25.50 -12.74
C MET A 36 -42.51 -25.56 -12.60
N GLU A 37 -41.81 -24.42 -12.62
CA GLU A 37 -40.37 -24.34 -12.38
C GLU A 37 -40.00 -24.82 -10.98
N ILE A 38 -40.73 -24.41 -9.95
CA ILE A 38 -40.52 -24.88 -8.56
C ILE A 38 -40.84 -26.38 -8.42
N ALA A 39 -41.94 -26.85 -9.01
CA ALA A 39 -42.29 -28.29 -8.96
C ALA A 39 -41.24 -29.15 -9.69
N LEU A 40 -40.69 -28.65 -10.80
CA LEU A 40 -39.60 -29.33 -11.52
C LEU A 40 -38.30 -29.39 -10.67
N GLU A 41 -37.98 -28.33 -9.96
CA GLU A 41 -36.84 -28.23 -9.08
C GLU A 41 -37.00 -29.12 -7.84
N GLU A 42 -38.21 -29.18 -7.26
CA GLU A 42 -38.55 -30.11 -6.16
C GLU A 42 -38.47 -31.57 -6.60
N GLU A 43 -38.97 -31.91 -7.78
CA GLU A 43 -38.90 -33.31 -8.30
C GLU A 43 -37.48 -33.66 -8.73
N ALA A 44 -36.71 -32.73 -9.32
CA ALA A 44 -35.31 -32.94 -9.64
C ALA A 44 -34.46 -33.20 -8.36
N SER A 45 -34.74 -32.43 -7.29
CA SER A 45 -34.04 -32.62 -6.01
C SER A 45 -34.35 -33.94 -5.36
N LYS A 46 -35.52 -34.55 -5.55
CA LYS A 46 -35.86 -35.89 -5.05
C LYS A 46 -35.17 -37.01 -5.82
N LEU A 47 -34.77 -36.77 -7.05
CA LEU A 47 -34.01 -37.72 -7.88
C LEU A 47 -32.50 -37.71 -7.58
N VAL A 48 -32.01 -36.70 -6.87
CA VAL A 48 -30.63 -36.63 -6.46
C VAL A 48 -30.46 -37.36 -5.14
N ASP A 49 -29.65 -38.40 -5.14
CA ASP A 49 -29.23 -39.08 -3.93
C ASP A 49 -28.13 -38.28 -3.22
N ASP A 50 -28.54 -37.54 -2.18
CA ASP A 50 -27.62 -36.67 -1.40
C ASP A 50 -26.42 -37.43 -0.84
N ASP A 51 -26.57 -38.69 -0.50
CA ASP A 51 -25.46 -39.51 0.04
C ASP A 51 -24.48 -39.92 -1.05
N SER A 52 -24.97 -40.20 -2.26
CA SER A 52 -24.14 -40.42 -3.45
C SER A 52 -23.38 -39.18 -3.86
N VAL A 53 -24.05 -37.99 -3.86
CA VAL A 53 -23.40 -36.71 -4.15
C VAL A 53 -22.33 -36.36 -3.13
N LYS A 54 -22.57 -36.59 -1.84
CA LYS A 54 -21.57 -36.38 -0.79
C LYS A 54 -20.38 -37.34 -0.92
N ALA A 55 -20.63 -38.60 -1.22
CA ALA A 55 -19.57 -39.59 -1.44
C ALA A 55 -18.69 -39.22 -2.64
N GLU A 56 -19.30 -38.81 -3.76
CA GLU A 56 -18.58 -38.36 -4.95
C GLU A 56 -17.83 -37.06 -4.70
N ALA A 57 -18.43 -36.09 -3.99
CA ALA A 57 -17.78 -34.83 -3.64
C ALA A 57 -16.55 -35.09 -2.74
N LEU A 58 -16.67 -35.98 -1.74
CA LEU A 58 -15.56 -36.36 -0.87
C LEU A 58 -14.45 -37.05 -1.68
N TYR A 59 -14.84 -38.02 -2.52
CA TYR A 59 -13.89 -38.68 -3.40
C TYR A 59 -13.10 -37.73 -4.28
N ARG A 60 -13.77 -36.74 -4.91
CA ARG A 60 -13.12 -35.71 -5.73
C ARG A 60 -12.23 -34.81 -4.90
N ALA A 61 -12.67 -34.39 -3.71
CA ALA A 61 -11.84 -33.57 -2.82
C ALA A 61 -10.56 -34.29 -2.40
N GLU A 62 -10.64 -35.60 -2.14
CA GLU A 62 -9.50 -36.42 -1.72
C GLU A 62 -8.55 -36.82 -2.85
N ASN A 63 -9.00 -36.79 -4.12
CA ASN A 63 -8.22 -37.29 -5.25
C ASN A 63 -7.89 -36.21 -6.29
N ASP A 64 -8.70 -35.11 -6.42
CA ASP A 64 -8.53 -34.07 -7.40
C ASP A 64 -8.73 -32.66 -6.79
N GLY A 65 -8.61 -32.55 -5.47
CA GLY A 65 -8.88 -31.32 -4.73
C GLY A 65 -7.73 -30.32 -4.74
N ILE A 66 -8.06 -29.07 -4.45
CA ILE A 66 -7.07 -28.03 -4.15
C ILE A 66 -7.27 -27.61 -2.69
N VAL A 67 -6.23 -27.77 -1.88
CA VAL A 67 -6.19 -27.29 -0.49
C VAL A 67 -5.47 -25.95 -0.46
N PHE A 68 -6.12 -24.93 0.07
CA PHE A 68 -5.53 -23.61 0.22
C PHE A 68 -5.33 -23.30 1.72
N ILE A 69 -4.09 -22.97 2.09
CA ILE A 69 -3.70 -22.61 3.46
C ILE A 69 -3.24 -21.16 3.44
N ASP A 70 -4.06 -20.27 3.98
CA ASP A 70 -3.69 -18.86 4.10
C ASP A 70 -2.90 -18.62 5.39
N GLU A 71 -1.97 -17.65 5.35
CA GLU A 71 -1.11 -17.29 6.48
C GLU A 71 -0.42 -18.50 7.13
N ILE A 72 0.18 -19.38 6.33
CA ILE A 72 0.87 -20.59 6.79
C ILE A 72 1.93 -20.31 7.87
N ASP A 73 2.48 -19.11 7.93
CA ASP A 73 3.45 -18.70 8.94
C ASP A 73 2.86 -18.63 10.36
N THR A 74 1.54 -18.64 10.53
CA THR A 74 0.90 -18.70 11.85
C THR A 74 1.17 -20.04 12.55
N ILE A 75 1.22 -21.14 11.80
CA ILE A 75 1.52 -22.49 12.29
C ILE A 75 2.93 -22.96 11.91
N GLY A 76 3.44 -22.52 10.78
CA GLY A 76 4.69 -22.97 10.15
C GLY A 76 5.95 -22.20 10.55
N LYS A 77 5.96 -21.38 11.59
CA LYS A 77 7.11 -20.58 12.01
C LYS A 77 8.28 -21.44 12.52
N LYS A 78 9.52 -21.00 12.30
CA LYS A 78 10.73 -21.60 12.85
C LYS A 78 10.62 -21.84 14.34
N ARG A 79 11.22 -22.93 14.79
CA ARG A 79 11.31 -23.28 16.21
C ARG A 79 12.29 -22.31 16.88
N ASP A 80 11.79 -21.49 17.80
CA ASP A 80 12.66 -20.66 18.63
C ASP A 80 13.31 -21.56 19.69
N GLY A 81 14.63 -21.66 19.66
CA GLY A 81 15.39 -22.43 20.64
C GLY A 81 15.19 -21.86 22.04
N ALA A 82 14.73 -22.72 22.97
CA ALA A 82 14.72 -22.54 24.41
C ALA A 82 14.03 -21.27 24.97
N GLY A 83 12.73 -21.08 24.66
CA GLY A 83 11.86 -20.16 25.39
C GLY A 83 10.83 -20.99 26.17
N MET A 84 10.85 -20.90 27.50
CA MET A 84 9.96 -21.61 28.42
C MET A 84 8.50 -21.28 28.15
N GLY A 85 7.72 -22.28 27.69
CA GLY A 85 6.27 -22.37 27.87
C GLY A 85 5.40 -21.63 26.86
N GLY A 86 4.70 -22.34 25.98
CA GLY A 86 3.50 -21.84 25.30
C GLY A 86 3.33 -22.19 23.82
N ASN A 87 4.19 -22.99 23.21
CA ASN A 87 4.11 -23.30 21.78
C ASN A 87 3.83 -24.78 21.44
N ASP A 88 3.53 -25.64 22.43
CA ASP A 88 3.37 -27.08 22.23
C ASP A 88 2.25 -27.42 21.23
N GLU A 89 1.10 -26.77 21.30
CA GLU A 89 -0.03 -27.04 20.40
C GLU A 89 0.32 -26.68 18.95
N ARG A 90 1.05 -25.60 18.77
CA ARG A 90 1.46 -25.11 17.45
C ARG A 90 2.54 -26.01 16.83
N GLU A 91 3.53 -26.44 17.62
CA GLU A 91 4.53 -27.42 17.18
C GLU A 91 3.89 -28.75 16.86
N GLN A 92 2.90 -29.18 17.64
CA GLN A 92 2.13 -30.37 17.37
C GLN A 92 1.37 -30.25 16.06
N THR A 93 0.70 -29.13 15.81
CA THR A 93 -0.03 -28.88 14.56
C THR A 93 0.93 -28.86 13.35
N LEU A 94 2.10 -28.22 13.49
CA LEU A 94 3.11 -28.21 12.45
C LEU A 94 3.62 -29.61 12.15
N ASN A 95 3.94 -30.41 13.19
CA ASN A 95 4.43 -31.77 13.03
C ASN A 95 3.37 -32.67 12.39
N GLN A 96 2.10 -32.50 12.74
CA GLN A 96 1.00 -33.22 12.09
C GLN A 96 0.86 -32.81 10.62
N LEU A 97 0.89 -31.52 10.29
CA LEU A 97 0.88 -31.04 8.90
C LEU A 97 2.02 -31.67 8.09
N LEU A 98 3.24 -31.68 8.64
CA LEU A 98 4.41 -32.26 7.98
C LEU A 98 4.22 -33.78 7.74
N THR A 99 3.63 -34.49 8.71
CA THR A 99 3.35 -35.93 8.58
C THR A 99 2.30 -36.20 7.52
N GLU A 100 1.24 -35.43 7.48
CA GLU A 100 0.20 -35.53 6.45
C GLU A 100 0.74 -35.21 5.05
N MET A 101 1.61 -34.21 4.93
CA MET A 101 2.26 -33.89 3.67
C MET A 101 3.20 -34.99 3.19
N ASP A 102 3.97 -35.63 4.08
CA ASP A 102 4.85 -36.74 3.74
C ASP A 102 4.07 -38.01 3.37
N GLY A 103 2.84 -38.16 3.88
CA GLY A 103 1.91 -39.23 3.51
C GLY A 103 1.16 -39.01 2.21
N PHE A 104 1.33 -37.86 1.59
CA PHE A 104 0.62 -37.50 0.37
C PHE A 104 1.12 -38.34 -0.82
N ASP A 105 0.25 -39.11 -1.41
CA ASP A 105 0.55 -39.84 -2.64
C ASP A 105 0.55 -38.84 -3.84
N GLY A 106 1.73 -38.56 -4.36
CA GLY A 106 1.90 -37.64 -5.50
C GLY A 106 1.24 -38.13 -6.80
N LYS A 107 0.65 -39.33 -6.82
CA LYS A 107 -0.18 -39.82 -7.92
C LYS A 107 -1.65 -39.38 -7.81
N LYS A 108 -2.08 -38.95 -6.62
CA LYS A 108 -3.38 -38.30 -6.42
C LYS A 108 -3.27 -36.88 -6.91
N GLY A 109 -4.30 -36.42 -7.62
CA GLY A 109 -4.32 -35.07 -8.24
C GLY A 109 -4.53 -33.91 -7.28
N VAL A 110 -4.29 -34.10 -5.97
CA VAL A 110 -4.47 -33.03 -4.97
C VAL A 110 -3.29 -32.05 -4.98
N VAL A 111 -3.60 -30.77 -5.01
CA VAL A 111 -2.62 -29.68 -4.97
C VAL A 111 -2.78 -28.91 -3.67
N ILE A 112 -1.66 -28.69 -2.95
CA ILE A 112 -1.64 -27.84 -1.76
C ILE A 112 -1.00 -26.49 -2.13
N LEU A 113 -1.73 -25.40 -1.87
CA LEU A 113 -1.26 -24.04 -2.03
C LEU A 113 -1.22 -23.38 -0.65
N ALA A 114 -0.12 -22.74 -0.32
CA ALA A 114 -0.02 -21.93 0.90
C ALA A 114 0.40 -20.50 0.57
N ALA A 115 -0.10 -19.53 1.33
CA ALA A 115 0.28 -18.15 1.21
C ALA A 115 0.88 -17.63 2.52
N THR A 116 1.87 -16.75 2.41
CA THR A 116 2.45 -16.03 3.55
C THR A 116 3.08 -14.72 3.09
N ASN A 117 3.02 -13.72 3.95
CA ASN A 117 3.77 -12.47 3.81
C ASN A 117 5.16 -12.56 4.46
N ARG A 118 5.49 -13.69 5.13
CA ARG A 118 6.74 -13.88 5.90
C ARG A 118 7.43 -15.20 5.57
N PRO A 119 7.85 -15.40 4.30
CA PRO A 119 8.47 -16.67 3.90
C PRO A 119 9.73 -17.00 4.69
N GLU A 120 10.47 -16.00 5.17
CA GLU A 120 11.66 -16.15 5.98
C GLU A 120 11.39 -16.69 7.40
N SER A 121 10.17 -16.56 7.88
CA SER A 121 9.76 -17.07 9.20
C SER A 121 9.42 -18.55 9.19
N LEU A 122 9.20 -19.15 7.99
CA LEU A 122 8.78 -20.53 7.87
C LEU A 122 9.86 -21.53 8.29
N ASP A 123 9.42 -22.62 8.92
CA ASP A 123 10.30 -23.76 9.24
C ASP A 123 10.87 -24.35 7.93
N PRO A 124 12.21 -24.51 7.83
CA PRO A 124 12.82 -25.10 6.64
C PRO A 124 12.29 -26.49 6.27
N ALA A 125 11.70 -27.23 7.22
CA ALA A 125 11.09 -28.52 6.97
C ALA A 125 9.88 -28.43 6.03
N LEU A 126 9.11 -27.35 6.06
CA LEU A 126 8.00 -27.12 5.13
C LEU A 126 8.44 -26.90 3.69
N LEU A 127 9.67 -26.43 3.51
CA LEU A 127 10.21 -26.01 2.21
C LEU A 127 11.06 -27.10 1.54
N ARG A 128 11.07 -28.33 2.09
CA ARG A 128 11.79 -29.47 1.51
C ARG A 128 11.07 -30.04 0.29
N PRO A 129 11.80 -30.67 -0.66
CA PRO A 129 11.19 -31.39 -1.76
C PRO A 129 10.15 -32.40 -1.28
N GLY A 130 9.02 -32.50 -2.00
CA GLY A 130 7.88 -33.34 -1.62
C GLY A 130 6.86 -32.64 -0.70
N ARG A 131 7.10 -31.38 -0.31
CA ARG A 131 6.19 -30.52 0.45
C ARG A 131 5.94 -29.25 -0.34
N PHE A 132 6.22 -28.04 0.19
CA PHE A 132 6.18 -26.80 -0.58
C PHE A 132 7.49 -26.62 -1.37
N ASP A 133 7.62 -27.36 -2.45
CA ASP A 133 8.82 -27.38 -3.29
C ASP A 133 8.91 -26.22 -4.28
N ARG A 134 7.77 -25.57 -4.56
CA ARG A 134 7.70 -24.40 -5.44
C ARG A 134 7.35 -23.16 -4.66
N ARG A 135 8.14 -22.12 -4.88
CA ARG A 135 7.92 -20.78 -4.32
C ARG A 135 7.62 -19.84 -5.46
N ILE A 136 6.50 -19.15 -5.37
CA ILE A 136 6.04 -18.19 -6.36
C ILE A 136 5.98 -16.83 -5.67
N PRO A 137 6.96 -15.95 -5.89
CA PRO A 137 6.87 -14.59 -5.38
C PRO A 137 5.75 -13.84 -6.11
N VAL A 138 4.88 -13.18 -5.34
CA VAL A 138 3.84 -12.29 -5.86
C VAL A 138 4.32 -10.87 -5.60
N GLU A 139 4.88 -10.24 -6.62
CA GLU A 139 5.39 -8.88 -6.56
C GLU A 139 4.27 -7.85 -6.74
N LEU A 140 4.57 -6.58 -6.44
CA LEU A 140 3.66 -5.49 -6.75
C LEU A 140 3.46 -5.41 -8.27
N PRO A 141 2.24 -5.08 -8.74
CA PRO A 141 1.97 -5.07 -10.17
C PRO A 141 2.71 -3.92 -10.88
N ASP A 142 3.22 -4.21 -12.07
CA ASP A 142 3.73 -3.23 -13.02
C ASP A 142 2.60 -2.30 -13.53
N LEU A 143 2.92 -1.31 -14.34
CA LEU A 143 1.94 -0.37 -14.85
C LEU A 143 0.79 -1.08 -15.59
N GLN A 144 1.10 -2.04 -16.45
CA GLN A 144 0.08 -2.77 -17.20
C GLN A 144 -0.76 -3.65 -16.27
N GLY A 145 -0.14 -4.32 -15.32
CA GLY A 145 -0.82 -5.11 -14.28
C GLY A 145 -1.77 -4.24 -13.45
N ARG A 146 -1.36 -3.03 -13.06
CA ARG A 146 -2.24 -2.08 -12.35
C ARG A 146 -3.44 -1.68 -13.20
N VAL A 147 -3.24 -1.41 -14.49
CA VAL A 147 -4.34 -1.12 -15.43
C VAL A 147 -5.34 -2.28 -15.50
N GLU A 148 -4.86 -3.50 -15.63
CA GLU A 148 -5.73 -4.67 -15.75
C GLU A 148 -6.47 -4.97 -14.43
N ILE A 149 -5.81 -4.82 -13.27
CA ILE A 149 -6.45 -4.96 -11.95
C ILE A 149 -7.56 -3.92 -11.78
N LEU A 150 -7.27 -2.65 -12.11
CA LEU A 150 -8.29 -1.58 -12.06
C LEU A 150 -9.49 -1.91 -12.96
N LYS A 151 -9.27 -2.38 -14.18
CA LYS A 151 -10.34 -2.79 -15.11
C LYS A 151 -11.16 -3.97 -14.58
N VAL A 152 -10.53 -4.96 -13.94
CA VAL A 152 -11.21 -6.12 -13.35
C VAL A 152 -12.18 -5.66 -12.26
N HIS A 153 -11.72 -4.79 -11.35
CA HIS A 153 -12.58 -4.26 -10.28
C HIS A 153 -13.61 -3.27 -10.80
N ALA A 154 -13.26 -2.49 -11.82
CA ALA A 154 -14.17 -1.55 -12.51
C ALA A 154 -15.42 -2.22 -13.10
N LYS A 155 -15.34 -3.49 -13.53
CA LYS A 155 -16.49 -4.25 -14.03
C LYS A 155 -17.60 -4.44 -13.00
N LYS A 156 -17.29 -4.30 -11.71
CA LYS A 156 -18.24 -4.46 -10.60
C LYS A 156 -19.04 -3.20 -10.29
N ILE A 157 -18.69 -2.06 -10.87
CA ILE A 157 -19.30 -0.76 -10.62
C ILE A 157 -19.65 -0.06 -11.93
N LYS A 158 -20.48 0.99 -11.86
CA LYS A 158 -20.77 1.83 -13.04
C LYS A 158 -19.70 2.89 -13.18
N ILE A 159 -18.97 2.88 -14.29
CA ILE A 159 -17.92 3.84 -14.63
C ILE A 159 -18.33 4.66 -15.85
N ALA A 160 -17.96 5.92 -15.89
CA ALA A 160 -18.13 6.79 -17.04
C ALA A 160 -17.25 6.30 -18.23
N PRO A 161 -17.74 6.44 -19.49
CA PRO A 161 -17.07 5.86 -20.65
C PRO A 161 -15.69 6.44 -20.98
N ASN A 162 -15.37 7.62 -20.45
CA ASN A 162 -14.15 8.40 -20.75
C ASN A 162 -13.08 8.30 -19.65
N VAL A 163 -13.10 7.25 -18.82
CA VAL A 163 -12.10 7.07 -17.76
C VAL A 163 -10.80 6.49 -18.33
N ASP A 164 -9.70 7.21 -18.13
CA ASP A 164 -8.36 6.78 -18.49
C ASP A 164 -7.71 5.99 -17.35
N PHE A 165 -7.77 4.66 -17.44
CA PHE A 165 -7.13 3.76 -16.48
C PHE A 165 -5.60 3.81 -16.50
N GLN A 166 -4.98 4.24 -17.62
CA GLN A 166 -3.53 4.39 -17.66
C GLN A 166 -3.06 5.58 -16.81
N ALA A 167 -3.73 6.71 -16.90
CA ALA A 167 -3.43 7.86 -16.05
C ALA A 167 -3.60 7.51 -14.57
N ILE A 168 -4.69 6.81 -14.20
CA ILE A 168 -4.94 6.36 -12.82
C ILE A 168 -3.84 5.40 -12.34
N ALA A 169 -3.47 4.41 -13.17
CA ALA A 169 -2.44 3.43 -12.82
C ALA A 169 -1.04 4.04 -12.67
N ARG A 170 -0.71 5.10 -13.44
CA ARG A 170 0.53 5.87 -13.25
C ARG A 170 0.55 6.58 -11.90
N THR A 171 -0.53 7.25 -11.56
CA THR A 171 -0.68 7.96 -10.27
C THR A 171 -0.67 6.99 -9.08
N ALA A 172 -1.17 5.76 -9.27
CA ALA A 172 -1.15 4.69 -8.28
C ALA A 172 0.12 3.83 -8.33
N ALA A 173 1.28 4.42 -8.67
CA ALA A 173 2.54 3.69 -8.68
C ALA A 173 2.87 3.11 -7.30
N GLY A 174 3.30 1.84 -7.27
CA GLY A 174 3.60 1.12 -6.02
C GLY A 174 2.39 0.59 -5.25
N ALA A 175 1.16 0.80 -5.75
CA ALA A 175 -0.03 0.27 -5.12
C ALA A 175 -0.16 -1.25 -5.33
N SER A 176 -0.53 -1.95 -4.26
CA SER A 176 -0.89 -3.37 -4.27
C SER A 176 -2.24 -3.62 -4.95
N GLY A 177 -2.52 -4.88 -5.29
CA GLY A 177 -3.82 -5.27 -5.84
C GLY A 177 -5.00 -4.91 -4.94
N ALA A 178 -4.84 -5.01 -3.62
CA ALA A 178 -5.86 -4.64 -2.64
C ALA A 178 -6.11 -3.12 -2.61
N GLU A 179 -5.05 -2.31 -2.67
CA GLU A 179 -5.18 -0.85 -2.74
C GLU A 179 -5.85 -0.40 -4.04
N LEU A 180 -5.51 -1.03 -5.18
CA LEU A 180 -6.16 -0.76 -6.46
C LEU A 180 -7.65 -1.12 -6.44
N ALA A 181 -8.03 -2.23 -5.81
CA ALA A 181 -9.43 -2.59 -5.58
C ALA A 181 -10.15 -1.55 -4.72
N ASN A 182 -9.47 -1.07 -3.66
CA ASN A 182 -10.02 -0.04 -2.77
C ASN A 182 -10.18 1.31 -3.47
N ILE A 183 -9.25 1.71 -4.35
CA ILE A 183 -9.39 2.91 -5.19
C ILE A 183 -10.69 2.87 -6.00
N VAL A 184 -11.00 1.74 -6.64
CA VAL A 184 -12.24 1.59 -7.42
C VAL A 184 -13.48 1.66 -6.52
N ASN A 185 -13.43 1.05 -5.33
CA ASN A 185 -14.52 1.10 -4.37
C ASN A 185 -14.76 2.52 -3.83
N GLU A 186 -13.69 3.24 -3.45
CA GLU A 186 -13.78 4.63 -2.98
C GLU A 186 -14.32 5.57 -4.07
N ALA A 187 -13.95 5.35 -5.33
CA ALA A 187 -14.48 6.13 -6.46
C ALA A 187 -16.00 5.93 -6.62
N ALA A 188 -16.50 4.71 -6.45
CA ALA A 188 -17.92 4.43 -6.45
C ALA A 188 -18.65 5.11 -5.29
N LEU A 189 -18.07 5.05 -4.07
CA LEU A 189 -18.62 5.73 -2.89
C LEU A 189 -18.63 7.25 -3.06
N ARG A 190 -17.57 7.83 -3.63
CA ARG A 190 -17.49 9.26 -3.92
C ARG A 190 -18.56 9.68 -4.94
N ALA A 191 -18.74 8.92 -6.02
CA ALA A 191 -19.76 9.19 -7.01
C ALA A 191 -21.17 9.23 -6.38
N VAL A 192 -21.48 8.27 -5.50
CA VAL A 192 -22.76 8.23 -4.77
C VAL A 192 -22.91 9.43 -3.83
N ARG A 193 -21.89 9.80 -3.05
CA ARG A 193 -21.89 10.99 -2.19
C ARG A 193 -22.14 12.27 -2.97
N MET A 194 -21.70 12.34 -4.22
CA MET A 194 -21.90 13.48 -5.13
C MET A 194 -23.20 13.38 -5.94
N GLY A 195 -24.08 12.40 -5.66
CA GLY A 195 -25.35 12.19 -6.34
C GLY A 195 -25.23 11.67 -7.77
N ARG A 196 -24.07 11.16 -8.18
CA ARG A 196 -23.83 10.61 -9.52
C ARG A 196 -24.11 9.12 -9.58
N LYS A 197 -24.49 8.63 -10.76
CA LYS A 197 -24.78 7.21 -10.99
C LYS A 197 -23.58 6.40 -11.48
N SER A 198 -22.49 7.07 -11.84
CA SER A 198 -21.27 6.46 -12.35
C SER A 198 -20.04 7.22 -11.82
N ALA A 199 -18.94 6.51 -11.58
CA ALA A 199 -17.66 7.08 -11.19
C ALA A 199 -16.98 7.73 -12.40
N THR A 200 -16.49 8.95 -12.24
CA THR A 200 -15.79 9.74 -13.26
C THR A 200 -14.27 9.61 -13.10
N GLN A 201 -13.51 10.15 -14.05
CA GLN A 201 -12.06 10.27 -13.96
C GLN A 201 -11.63 10.99 -12.67
N GLU A 202 -12.30 12.09 -12.32
CA GLU A 202 -12.06 12.86 -11.10
C GLU A 202 -12.29 12.03 -9.83
N ASP A 203 -13.37 11.21 -9.81
CA ASP A 203 -13.64 10.32 -8.67
C ASP A 203 -12.52 9.30 -8.49
N MET A 204 -12.03 8.73 -9.59
CA MET A 204 -10.93 7.78 -9.56
C MET A 204 -9.62 8.41 -9.09
N MET A 205 -9.27 9.60 -9.60
CA MET A 205 -8.05 10.30 -9.22
C MET A 205 -8.06 10.73 -7.75
N GLU A 206 -9.17 11.31 -7.26
CA GLU A 206 -9.30 11.64 -5.83
C GLU A 206 -9.25 10.39 -4.95
N SER A 207 -9.77 9.26 -5.43
CA SER A 207 -9.71 8.00 -4.68
C SER A 207 -8.29 7.43 -4.59
N VAL A 208 -7.44 7.64 -5.60
CA VAL A 208 -6.00 7.35 -5.49
C VAL A 208 -5.40 8.15 -4.34
N GLU A 209 -5.68 9.45 -4.26
CA GLU A 209 -5.19 10.31 -3.19
C GLU A 209 -5.71 9.87 -1.81
N VAL A 210 -6.99 9.48 -1.73
CA VAL A 210 -7.60 8.99 -0.49
C VAL A 210 -6.92 7.71 0.00
N VAL A 211 -6.62 6.78 -0.90
CA VAL A 211 -6.00 5.50 -0.54
C VAL A 211 -4.53 5.69 -0.16
N ILE A 212 -3.78 6.55 -0.87
CA ILE A 212 -2.35 6.77 -0.63
C ILE A 212 -2.11 7.74 0.53
N ALA A 213 -2.79 8.90 0.55
CA ALA A 213 -2.55 9.98 1.50
C ALA A 213 -3.63 10.12 2.58
N GLY A 214 -4.71 9.33 2.51
CA GLY A 214 -5.84 9.39 3.43
C GLY A 214 -6.87 10.44 3.08
N TYR A 215 -8.00 10.44 3.81
CA TYR A 215 -9.08 11.38 3.62
C TYR A 215 -8.69 12.82 3.99
N GLN A 216 -9.32 13.79 3.33
CA GLN A 216 -9.21 15.20 3.72
C GLN A 216 -9.81 15.44 5.10
N LYS A 217 -9.06 16.08 5.99
CA LYS A 217 -9.52 16.46 7.34
C LYS A 217 -10.35 17.73 7.25
N LYS A 218 -11.69 17.61 7.28
CA LYS A 218 -12.60 18.76 7.30
C LYS A 218 -12.59 19.54 8.62
N SER A 219 -12.12 18.93 9.70
CA SER A 219 -12.17 19.51 11.06
C SER A 219 -10.90 20.25 11.49
N ARG A 220 -9.81 20.16 10.73
CA ARG A 220 -8.54 20.82 11.04
C ARG A 220 -8.38 22.06 10.19
N VAL A 221 -8.72 23.20 10.76
CA VAL A 221 -8.45 24.50 10.13
C VAL A 221 -7.03 24.91 10.55
N LEU A 222 -6.12 25.01 9.58
CA LEU A 222 -4.80 25.59 9.80
C LEU A 222 -4.95 27.08 10.15
N SER A 223 -4.16 27.56 11.08
CA SER A 223 -4.04 29.00 11.30
C SER A 223 -3.42 29.66 10.05
N ASN A 224 -3.66 30.95 9.82
CA ASN A 224 -3.08 31.67 8.69
C ASN A 224 -1.56 31.56 8.66
N LYS A 225 -0.89 31.57 9.82
CA LYS A 225 0.57 31.36 9.92
C LYS A 225 0.96 29.96 9.46
N GLU A 226 0.29 28.92 9.97
CA GLU A 226 0.58 27.53 9.55
C GLU A 226 0.29 27.31 8.07
N LYS A 227 -0.83 27.83 7.56
CA LYS A 227 -1.18 27.74 6.13
C LYS A 227 -0.10 28.37 5.26
N LEU A 228 0.45 29.50 5.67
CA LEU A 228 1.53 30.18 4.95
C LEU A 228 2.82 29.34 4.99
N ILE A 229 3.22 28.84 6.15
CA ILE A 229 4.43 28.01 6.29
C ILE A 229 4.32 26.75 5.44
N VAL A 230 3.18 26.04 5.49
CA VAL A 230 2.95 24.82 4.69
C VAL A 230 2.98 25.15 3.19
N SER A 231 2.43 26.31 2.77
CA SER A 231 2.48 26.72 1.35
C SER A 231 3.93 26.87 0.85
N TYR A 232 4.79 27.49 1.62
CA TYR A 232 6.21 27.62 1.26
C TYR A 232 6.93 26.29 1.31
N HIS A 233 6.61 25.44 2.28
CA HIS A 233 7.18 24.10 2.42
C HIS A 233 6.91 23.26 1.17
N GLU A 234 5.64 23.12 0.78
CA GLU A 234 5.23 22.31 -0.38
C GLU A 234 5.77 22.89 -1.70
N VAL A 235 5.76 24.22 -1.85
CA VAL A 235 6.35 24.86 -3.03
C VAL A 235 7.87 24.68 -3.04
N GLY A 236 8.53 24.65 -1.88
CA GLY A 236 9.95 24.33 -1.77
C GLY A 236 10.28 22.98 -2.39
N HIS A 237 9.52 21.94 -2.06
CA HIS A 237 9.67 20.61 -2.67
C HIS A 237 9.44 20.65 -4.18
N ALA A 238 8.34 21.26 -4.61
CA ALA A 238 7.94 21.33 -6.02
C ALA A 238 8.97 22.08 -6.86
N LEU A 239 9.47 23.21 -6.36
CA LEU A 239 10.41 24.05 -7.08
C LEU A 239 11.78 23.39 -7.21
N VAL A 240 12.31 22.79 -6.13
CA VAL A 240 13.55 22.02 -6.18
C VAL A 240 13.42 20.86 -7.16
N ALA A 241 12.28 20.16 -7.17
CA ALA A 241 12.03 19.08 -8.12
C ALA A 241 12.03 19.58 -9.57
N ALA A 242 11.29 20.64 -9.86
CA ALA A 242 11.15 21.18 -11.23
C ALA A 242 12.43 21.76 -11.81
N LEU A 243 13.33 22.25 -10.95
CA LEU A 243 14.62 22.82 -11.36
C LEU A 243 15.69 21.74 -11.61
N GLN A 244 15.41 20.49 -11.35
CA GLN A 244 16.30 19.36 -11.57
C GLN A 244 15.93 18.57 -12.84
N SER A 245 16.92 18.20 -13.64
CA SER A 245 16.72 17.58 -14.95
C SER A 245 16.24 16.13 -14.91
N GLN A 246 16.27 15.48 -13.75
CA GLN A 246 15.97 14.04 -13.60
C GLN A 246 14.93 13.77 -12.50
N SER A 247 14.16 14.78 -12.15
CA SER A 247 13.04 14.61 -11.21
C SER A 247 11.74 14.28 -11.96
N ALA A 248 10.88 13.50 -11.31
CA ALA A 248 9.53 13.27 -11.81
C ALA A 248 8.74 14.59 -11.86
N PRO A 249 7.92 14.80 -12.88
CA PRO A 249 7.13 16.02 -13.01
C PRO A 249 6.15 16.18 -11.84
N VAL A 250 5.99 17.41 -11.39
CA VAL A 250 5.00 17.77 -10.37
C VAL A 250 3.61 17.70 -10.99
N GLN A 251 2.72 16.90 -10.45
CA GLN A 251 1.34 16.79 -10.91
C GLN A 251 0.37 17.65 -10.11
N LYS A 252 0.60 17.77 -8.81
CA LYS A 252 -0.30 18.50 -7.91
C LYS A 252 0.46 18.95 -6.67
N ILE A 253 0.12 20.11 -6.15
CA ILE A 253 0.58 20.62 -4.87
C ILE A 253 -0.66 21.01 -4.07
N THR A 254 -0.78 20.58 -2.82
CA THR A 254 -1.92 20.93 -1.97
C THR A 254 -1.50 21.13 -0.52
N ILE A 255 -2.18 22.04 0.16
CA ILE A 255 -2.03 22.33 1.58
C ILE A 255 -3.26 21.90 2.40
N ILE A 256 -4.10 21.04 1.81
CA ILE A 256 -5.27 20.48 2.49
C ILE A 256 -4.82 19.31 3.36
N PRO A 257 -5.00 19.39 4.71
CA PRO A 257 -4.54 18.33 5.61
C PRO A 257 -5.24 16.98 5.36
N ARG A 258 -4.47 15.90 5.44
CA ARG A 258 -4.96 14.53 5.27
C ARG A 258 -4.95 13.73 6.57
N THR A 259 -5.68 12.61 6.61
CA THR A 259 -5.77 11.75 7.80
C THR A 259 -4.49 11.00 8.12
N SER A 260 -3.58 10.83 7.15
CA SER A 260 -2.23 10.30 7.35
C SER A 260 -1.35 11.17 8.27
N GLY A 261 -1.77 12.40 8.54
CA GLY A 261 -1.00 13.34 9.37
C GLY A 261 -0.31 14.44 8.57
N ALA A 262 -0.19 14.30 7.25
CA ALA A 262 0.36 15.32 6.38
C ALA A 262 -0.51 16.59 6.42
N LEU A 263 0.14 17.76 6.49
CA LEU A 263 -0.50 19.08 6.45
C LEU A 263 -0.68 19.58 5.03
N GLY A 264 0.14 19.10 4.12
CA GLY A 264 0.12 19.27 2.68
C GLY A 264 0.87 18.12 2.02
N TYR A 265 0.94 18.10 0.71
CA TYR A 265 1.83 17.23 -0.05
C TYR A 265 2.03 17.72 -1.48
N THR A 266 3.20 17.41 -2.01
CA THR A 266 3.56 17.61 -3.40
C THR A 266 3.58 16.26 -4.11
N MET A 267 2.68 16.08 -5.07
CA MET A 267 2.57 14.84 -5.85
C MET A 267 3.45 14.91 -7.07
N GLN A 268 4.38 13.98 -7.17
CA GLN A 268 5.22 13.75 -8.34
C GLN A 268 4.89 12.39 -8.94
N VAL A 269 4.73 12.30 -10.25
CA VAL A 269 4.41 11.06 -10.95
C VAL A 269 5.40 10.84 -12.08
N GLU A 270 6.08 9.71 -12.06
CA GLU A 270 6.98 9.29 -13.12
C GLU A 270 6.20 9.00 -14.41
N GLU A 271 6.73 9.41 -15.56
CA GLU A 271 6.10 9.15 -16.86
C GLU A 271 6.20 7.67 -17.29
N GLY A 272 7.13 6.92 -16.72
CA GLY A 272 7.37 5.51 -17.02
C GLY A 272 7.84 4.73 -15.80
N GLU A 273 7.90 3.40 -15.91
CA GLU A 273 8.48 2.55 -14.88
C GLU A 273 10.00 2.58 -14.97
N ARG A 274 10.63 2.91 -13.84
CA ARG A 274 12.08 2.90 -13.69
C ARG A 274 12.47 1.84 -12.67
N PHE A 275 13.30 0.92 -13.10
CA PHE A 275 13.81 -0.17 -12.25
C PHE A 275 15.21 0.13 -11.69
N LEU A 276 15.92 1.08 -12.28
CA LEU A 276 17.25 1.47 -11.84
C LEU A 276 17.31 2.97 -11.59
N MET A 277 17.93 3.35 -10.49
CA MET A 277 18.23 4.74 -10.16
C MET A 277 19.73 4.93 -10.05
N SER A 278 20.25 5.97 -10.67
CA SER A 278 21.65 6.38 -10.55
C SER A 278 21.90 7.09 -9.22
N ARG A 279 23.19 7.20 -8.84
CA ARG A 279 23.61 8.02 -7.70
C ARG A 279 23.06 9.45 -7.77
N THR A 280 23.17 10.08 -8.95
CA THR A 280 22.70 11.45 -9.17
C THR A 280 21.19 11.59 -8.97
N GLU A 281 20.39 10.63 -9.44
CA GLU A 281 18.94 10.64 -9.24
C GLU A 281 18.55 10.50 -7.78
N LEU A 282 19.25 9.68 -7.01
CA LEU A 282 19.04 9.55 -5.56
C LEU A 282 19.44 10.84 -4.82
N GLU A 283 20.55 11.46 -5.20
CA GLU A 283 20.98 12.76 -4.67
C GLU A 283 19.94 13.85 -4.98
N HIS A 284 19.39 13.88 -6.19
CA HIS A 284 18.31 14.80 -6.57
C HIS A 284 17.05 14.57 -5.74
N LYS A 285 16.72 13.31 -5.47
CA LYS A 285 15.57 12.96 -4.63
C LYS A 285 15.77 13.44 -3.18
N ILE A 286 16.99 13.30 -2.65
CA ILE A 286 17.33 13.85 -1.32
C ILE A 286 17.23 15.39 -1.34
N ALA A 287 17.73 16.06 -2.37
CA ALA A 287 17.61 17.51 -2.51
C ALA A 287 16.14 17.96 -2.54
N THR A 288 15.28 17.24 -3.28
CA THR A 288 13.83 17.49 -3.29
C THR A 288 13.22 17.36 -1.90
N LEU A 289 13.56 16.28 -1.15
CA LEU A 289 13.08 16.08 0.22
C LEU A 289 13.54 17.18 1.20
N THR A 290 14.70 17.78 0.98
CA THR A 290 15.16 18.92 1.82
C THR A 290 14.50 20.24 1.45
N GLY A 291 13.89 20.35 0.25
CA GLY A 291 13.36 21.59 -0.31
C GLY A 291 12.35 22.33 0.58
N GLY A 292 11.44 21.59 1.22
CA GLY A 292 10.45 22.18 2.12
C GLY A 292 11.10 22.86 3.34
N ARG A 293 12.04 22.14 4.00
CA ARG A 293 12.81 22.69 5.14
C ARG A 293 13.65 23.90 4.74
N VAL A 294 14.27 23.86 3.56
CA VAL A 294 15.06 24.97 3.03
C VAL A 294 14.17 26.20 2.78
N ALA A 295 12.98 26.03 2.25
CA ALA A 295 12.03 27.12 2.03
C ALA A 295 11.62 27.77 3.37
N GLU A 296 11.36 26.98 4.42
CA GLU A 296 11.09 27.50 5.76
C GLU A 296 12.27 28.34 6.30
N ASP A 297 13.51 27.80 6.22
CA ASP A 297 14.73 28.48 6.68
C ASP A 297 14.96 29.80 5.97
N LEU A 298 14.81 29.82 4.65
CA LEU A 298 15.07 31.03 3.83
C LEU A 298 14.05 32.13 4.06
N VAL A 299 12.78 31.79 4.25
CA VAL A 299 11.69 32.78 4.27
C VAL A 299 11.33 33.19 5.69
N PHE A 300 11.27 32.25 6.63
CA PHE A 300 10.81 32.54 7.99
C PHE A 300 11.94 32.60 9.01
N HIS A 301 13.15 32.17 8.64
CA HIS A 301 14.31 32.01 9.56
C HIS A 301 13.96 31.15 10.79
N GLU A 302 12.94 30.33 10.66
CA GLU A 302 12.46 29.35 11.63
C GLU A 302 12.30 27.98 10.96
N ILE A 303 12.47 26.94 11.74
CA ILE A 303 12.29 25.56 11.27
C ILE A 303 11.19 24.90 12.07
N THR A 304 10.29 24.18 11.38
CA THR A 304 9.15 23.53 12.03
C THR A 304 9.29 22.03 12.11
N THR A 305 8.38 21.37 12.82
CA THR A 305 8.29 19.90 12.88
C THR A 305 7.70 19.28 11.59
N GLY A 306 7.25 20.09 10.64
CA GLY A 306 6.58 19.64 9.40
C GLY A 306 7.46 18.71 8.56
N ALA A 307 8.75 18.96 8.52
CA ALA A 307 9.70 18.18 7.72
C ALA A 307 10.13 16.82 8.33
N SER A 308 9.45 16.32 9.38
CA SER A 308 9.90 15.10 10.07
C SER A 308 9.92 13.87 9.16
N ASN A 309 8.92 13.72 8.30
CA ASN A 309 8.83 12.61 7.34
C ASN A 309 9.90 12.74 6.23
N ASP A 310 10.15 13.95 5.75
CA ASP A 310 11.15 14.20 4.72
C ASP A 310 12.56 13.90 5.22
N ILE A 311 12.85 14.27 6.47
CA ILE A 311 14.11 13.95 7.15
C ILE A 311 14.27 12.44 7.28
N GLU A 312 13.22 11.72 7.66
CA GLU A 312 13.24 10.25 7.76
C GLU A 312 13.53 9.62 6.40
N GLN A 313 12.83 10.03 5.35
CA GLN A 313 13.02 9.50 4.00
C GLN A 313 14.41 9.85 3.43
N ALA A 314 14.87 11.08 3.59
CA ALA A 314 16.20 11.51 3.16
C ALA A 314 17.29 10.68 3.86
N THR A 315 17.12 10.44 5.16
CA THR A 315 18.07 9.62 5.96
C THR A 315 18.09 8.17 5.49
N LYS A 316 16.92 7.56 5.25
CA LYS A 316 16.80 6.19 4.70
C LYS A 316 17.49 6.08 3.34
N LEU A 317 17.24 7.04 2.44
CA LEU A 317 17.86 7.07 1.11
C LEU A 317 19.39 7.21 1.20
N ALA A 318 19.89 8.16 1.97
CA ALA A 318 21.33 8.38 2.15
C ALA A 318 22.03 7.13 2.73
N ARG A 319 21.41 6.48 3.73
CA ARG A 319 21.92 5.21 4.27
C ARG A 319 21.91 4.09 3.25
N ALA A 320 20.83 3.91 2.48
CA ALA A 320 20.74 2.90 1.43
C ALA A 320 21.82 3.09 0.35
N MET A 321 22.08 4.34 -0.06
CA MET A 321 23.16 4.66 -1.01
C MET A 321 24.54 4.16 -0.50
N ILE A 322 24.79 4.26 0.80
CA ILE A 322 26.04 3.87 1.42
C ILE A 322 26.10 2.36 1.66
N SER A 323 25.08 1.82 2.35
CA SER A 323 25.14 0.47 2.95
C SER A 323 24.64 -0.64 2.02
N GLN A 324 23.74 -0.32 1.07
CA GLN A 324 23.09 -1.31 0.19
C GLN A 324 23.56 -1.23 -1.24
N TYR A 325 23.70 -0.01 -1.78
CA TYR A 325 23.97 0.19 -3.21
C TYR A 325 25.44 0.42 -3.54
N GLY A 326 26.30 0.60 -2.54
CA GLY A 326 27.74 0.85 -2.76
C GLY A 326 28.02 2.13 -3.56
N MET A 327 27.14 3.14 -3.46
CA MET A 327 27.22 4.41 -4.21
C MET A 327 28.04 5.48 -3.48
N CYS A 328 28.91 5.08 -2.56
CA CYS A 328 29.75 5.97 -1.78
C CYS A 328 31.21 5.65 -1.99
N ASP A 329 32.02 6.66 -2.34
CA ASP A 329 33.45 6.51 -2.63
C ASP A 329 34.25 6.03 -1.39
N ALA A 330 33.77 6.32 -0.18
CA ALA A 330 34.43 5.92 1.07
C ALA A 330 34.41 4.40 1.31
N PHE A 331 33.42 3.68 0.80
CA PHE A 331 33.23 2.25 1.06
C PHE A 331 33.31 1.39 -0.21
N GLY A 332 33.05 1.98 -1.40
CA GLY A 332 33.04 1.26 -2.66
C GLY A 332 31.96 0.16 -2.75
N MET A 333 32.26 -0.92 -3.45
CA MET A 333 31.34 -2.04 -3.67
C MET A 333 31.36 -3.03 -2.49
N ILE A 334 30.86 -2.62 -1.33
CA ILE A 334 30.71 -3.47 -0.16
C ILE A 334 29.28 -3.38 0.39
N THR A 335 28.72 -4.51 0.78
CA THR A 335 27.44 -4.57 1.50
C THR A 335 27.70 -4.45 2.99
N LEU A 336 27.19 -3.42 3.62
CA LEU A 336 27.36 -3.14 5.06
C LEU A 336 26.10 -3.44 5.86
N GLU A 337 25.01 -3.79 5.17
CA GLU A 337 23.70 -4.01 5.74
C GLU A 337 23.00 -5.16 5.04
N THR A 338 22.37 -6.06 5.79
CA THR A 338 21.54 -7.13 5.22
C THR A 338 20.08 -6.89 5.58
N ASN A 339 19.21 -6.97 4.57
CA ASN A 339 17.76 -6.93 4.78
C ASN A 339 17.30 -8.24 5.44
N GLY A 340 16.74 -8.16 6.63
CA GLY A 340 16.19 -9.32 7.36
C GLY A 340 14.95 -9.90 6.72
N SER A 341 14.20 -9.12 5.92
CA SER A 341 13.02 -9.56 5.16
C SER A 341 12.87 -8.73 3.91
N GLN A 342 12.71 -9.43 2.77
CA GLN A 342 12.53 -8.80 1.47
C GLN A 342 11.10 -8.26 1.27
N TYR A 343 10.12 -8.75 2.06
CA TYR A 343 8.70 -8.51 1.83
C TYR A 343 8.00 -7.59 2.86
N LEU A 344 8.59 -7.33 4.01
CA LEU A 344 7.92 -6.61 5.11
C LEU A 344 8.71 -5.41 5.67
N GLY A 345 9.69 -4.87 4.94
CA GLY A 345 10.48 -3.77 5.46
C GLY A 345 11.14 -4.12 6.81
N GLY A 346 11.65 -5.35 6.92
CA GLY A 346 12.23 -5.89 8.14
C GLY A 346 13.45 -5.06 8.59
N ASN A 347 13.73 -5.13 9.88
CA ASN A 347 14.90 -4.49 10.48
C ASN A 347 16.15 -4.86 9.71
N THR A 348 16.80 -3.88 9.13
CA THR A 348 18.11 -4.01 8.53
C THR A 348 19.13 -4.28 9.64
N ASN A 349 19.88 -5.35 9.51
CA ASN A 349 20.96 -5.67 10.42
C ASN A 349 22.28 -5.15 9.83
N LEU A 350 22.92 -4.23 10.55
CA LEU A 350 24.25 -3.76 10.18
C LEU A 350 25.28 -4.88 10.43
N MET A 351 26.05 -5.21 9.39
CA MET A 351 27.11 -6.23 9.42
C MET A 351 28.49 -5.58 9.38
N CYS A 352 28.72 -4.61 10.24
CA CYS A 352 29.97 -3.87 10.26
C CYS A 352 30.38 -3.49 11.68
N SER A 353 31.66 -3.12 11.85
CA SER A 353 32.19 -2.67 13.12
C SER A 353 31.59 -1.35 13.60
N PRO A 354 31.62 -1.03 14.90
CA PRO A 354 31.18 0.26 15.43
C PRO A 354 31.86 1.47 14.78
N ASP A 355 33.13 1.34 14.38
CA ASP A 355 33.86 2.40 13.71
C ASP A 355 33.32 2.62 12.27
N THR A 356 33.01 1.55 11.55
CA THR A 356 32.36 1.64 10.24
C THR A 356 30.97 2.24 10.36
N GLN A 357 30.19 1.90 11.39
CA GLN A 357 28.88 2.51 11.64
C GLN A 357 29.00 4.02 11.83
N ARG A 358 29.98 4.47 12.62
CA ARG A 358 30.26 5.90 12.80
C ARG A 358 30.56 6.60 11.47
N GLN A 359 31.36 5.96 10.62
CA GLN A 359 31.67 6.51 9.29
C GLN A 359 30.43 6.55 8.37
N ILE A 360 29.54 5.55 8.43
CA ILE A 360 28.27 5.55 7.72
C ILE A 360 27.43 6.75 8.17
N ASP A 361 27.28 6.96 9.48
CA ASP A 361 26.52 8.08 10.03
C ASP A 361 27.08 9.43 9.58
N GLN A 362 28.38 9.62 9.67
CA GLN A 362 29.06 10.85 9.23
C GLN A 362 28.87 11.09 7.72
N THR A 363 28.96 10.03 6.93
CA THR A 363 28.80 10.12 5.47
C THR A 363 27.35 10.42 5.09
N ALA A 364 26.36 9.83 5.77
CA ALA A 364 24.95 10.13 5.57
C ALA A 364 24.62 11.59 5.88
N VAL A 365 25.14 12.10 7.02
CA VAL A 365 25.01 13.53 7.36
C VAL A 365 25.60 14.41 6.27
N ARG A 366 26.79 14.10 5.78
CA ARG A 366 27.44 14.86 4.71
C ARG A 366 26.63 14.86 3.43
N ILE A 367 26.14 13.70 2.97
CA ILE A 367 25.30 13.62 1.76
C ILE A 367 24.06 14.50 1.90
N ILE A 368 23.36 14.41 3.03
CA ILE A 368 22.15 15.21 3.26
C ILE A 368 22.48 16.69 3.29
N GLN A 369 23.57 17.09 3.94
CA GLN A 369 24.00 18.49 4.03
C GLN A 369 24.38 19.05 2.65
N GLU A 370 25.11 18.28 1.83
CA GLU A 370 25.45 18.69 0.46
C GLU A 370 24.20 18.93 -0.39
N GLN A 371 23.19 18.05 -0.27
CA GLN A 371 21.93 18.22 -1.00
C GLN A 371 21.06 19.34 -0.43
N TYR A 372 21.10 19.58 0.88
CA TYR A 372 20.46 20.73 1.52
C TYR A 372 21.03 22.07 0.97
N GLU A 373 22.37 22.22 0.93
CA GLU A 373 23.00 23.42 0.39
C GLU A 373 22.71 23.61 -1.11
N ARG A 374 22.64 22.52 -1.86
CA ARG A 374 22.24 22.53 -3.26
C ARG A 374 20.80 23.04 -3.42
N ALA A 375 19.83 22.50 -2.67
CA ALA A 375 18.45 22.97 -2.67
C ALA A 375 18.37 24.46 -2.25
N LYS A 376 19.17 24.86 -1.25
CA LYS A 376 19.25 26.25 -0.78
C LYS A 376 19.71 27.21 -1.88
N ALA A 377 20.75 26.84 -2.60
CA ALA A 377 21.24 27.65 -3.73
C ALA A 377 20.18 27.77 -4.83
N MET A 378 19.47 26.68 -5.16
CA MET A 378 18.40 26.70 -6.16
C MET A 378 17.26 27.63 -5.74
N LEU A 379 16.76 27.51 -4.51
CA LEU A 379 15.66 28.33 -4.02
C LEU A 379 16.06 29.80 -3.89
N GLN A 380 17.29 30.12 -3.46
CA GLN A 380 17.80 31.49 -3.41
C GLN A 380 17.83 32.16 -4.78
N GLN A 381 18.23 31.42 -5.82
CA GLN A 381 18.24 31.94 -7.19
C GLN A 381 16.81 32.17 -7.73
N HIS A 382 15.83 31.47 -7.21
CA HIS A 382 14.43 31.51 -7.68
C HIS A 382 13.47 32.08 -6.61
N MET A 383 13.97 32.88 -5.66
CA MET A 383 13.16 33.45 -4.58
C MET A 383 11.89 34.18 -5.07
N PRO A 384 11.92 34.98 -6.13
CA PRO A 384 10.69 35.63 -6.64
C PRO A 384 9.62 34.59 -7.04
N LYS A 385 10.03 33.50 -7.69
CA LYS A 385 9.12 32.41 -8.08
C LYS A 385 8.61 31.61 -6.87
N LEU A 386 9.45 31.40 -5.88
CA LEU A 386 9.04 30.78 -4.61
C LEU A 386 7.91 31.58 -3.95
N HIS A 387 8.05 32.91 -3.87
CA HIS A 387 7.03 33.80 -3.31
C HIS A 387 5.74 33.82 -4.15
N GLU A 388 5.85 33.90 -5.47
CA GLU A 388 4.72 33.96 -6.41
C GLU A 388 3.87 32.67 -6.30
N ILE A 389 4.52 31.50 -6.40
CA ILE A 389 3.84 30.21 -6.36
C ILE A 389 3.28 29.92 -4.96
N ALA A 390 4.03 30.24 -3.89
CA ALA A 390 3.55 30.03 -2.52
C ALA A 390 2.33 30.89 -2.20
N LYS A 391 2.29 32.14 -2.68
CA LYS A 391 1.11 33.01 -2.56
C LYS A 391 -0.08 32.43 -3.32
N PHE A 392 0.15 32.00 -4.56
CA PHE A 392 -0.91 31.37 -5.37
C PHE A 392 -1.47 30.11 -4.69
N LEU A 393 -0.59 29.25 -4.14
CA LEU A 393 -1.00 28.07 -3.39
C LEU A 393 -1.74 28.41 -2.10
N TYR A 394 -1.31 29.45 -1.39
CA TYR A 394 -2.00 29.94 -0.19
C TYR A 394 -3.44 30.36 -0.48
N ASP A 395 -3.66 31.06 -1.62
CA ASP A 395 -4.98 31.58 -2.00
C ASP A 395 -5.90 30.44 -2.53
N HIS A 396 -5.37 29.47 -3.27
CA HIS A 396 -6.15 28.42 -3.95
C HIS A 396 -6.16 27.08 -3.22
N GLU A 397 -5.31 26.87 -2.22
CA GLU A 397 -5.13 25.65 -1.41
C GLU A 397 -4.68 24.42 -2.19
N THR A 398 -4.87 24.39 -3.49
CA THR A 398 -4.43 23.31 -4.39
C THR A 398 -4.13 23.90 -5.75
N ILE A 399 -3.01 23.49 -6.33
CA ILE A 399 -2.62 23.84 -7.69
C ILE A 399 -2.21 22.59 -8.47
N THR A 400 -2.57 22.57 -9.75
CA THR A 400 -2.18 21.50 -10.67
C THR A 400 -0.75 21.66 -11.15
N GLY A 401 -0.13 20.57 -11.64
CA GLY A 401 1.20 20.64 -12.22
C GLY A 401 1.29 21.57 -13.42
N GLU A 402 0.21 21.68 -14.21
CA GLU A 402 0.12 22.59 -15.36
C GLU A 402 0.12 24.07 -14.91
N GLU A 403 -0.70 24.42 -13.92
CA GLU A 403 -0.72 25.77 -13.34
C GLU A 403 0.64 26.13 -12.71
N PHE A 404 1.23 25.19 -11.97
CA PHE A 404 2.56 25.34 -11.39
C PHE A 404 3.62 25.64 -12.45
N MET A 405 3.67 24.84 -13.53
CA MET A 405 4.63 25.02 -14.61
C MET A 405 4.38 26.33 -15.40
N ASN A 406 3.12 26.71 -15.59
CA ASN A 406 2.78 27.98 -16.21
C ASN A 406 3.32 29.17 -15.40
N ILE A 407 3.15 29.18 -14.08
CA ILE A 407 3.69 30.24 -13.23
C ILE A 407 5.23 30.21 -13.24
N LEU A 408 5.84 29.03 -13.19
CA LEU A 408 7.30 28.88 -13.16
C LEU A 408 7.96 29.40 -14.43
N THR A 409 7.38 29.15 -15.61
CA THR A 409 7.97 29.49 -16.92
C THR A 409 7.67 30.92 -17.37
N GLN A 410 6.64 31.57 -16.83
CA GLN A 410 6.34 32.98 -17.14
C GLN A 410 7.40 33.92 -16.55
N PRO A 411 7.70 35.05 -17.20
CA PRO A 411 8.55 36.09 -16.60
C PRO A 411 7.94 36.53 -15.27
N THR A 412 8.77 36.68 -14.25
CA THR A 412 8.32 37.17 -12.93
C THR A 412 7.72 38.56 -13.09
N ALA A 413 6.45 38.73 -12.70
CA ALA A 413 5.89 40.09 -12.59
C ALA A 413 6.70 40.84 -11.53
N GLU A 414 7.25 42.01 -11.90
CA GLU A 414 7.96 42.87 -10.94
C GLU A 414 7.03 43.14 -9.75
N LEU A 415 7.39 42.64 -8.58
CA LEU A 415 6.72 43.03 -7.34
C LEU A 415 6.90 44.53 -7.16
N PRO A 416 5.82 45.32 -6.94
CA PRO A 416 5.95 46.73 -6.66
C PRO A 416 6.85 46.89 -5.43
N ASN A 417 7.93 47.64 -5.60
CA ASN A 417 8.88 48.02 -4.57
C ASN A 417 8.12 48.54 -3.35
N GLN A 418 8.00 47.75 -2.29
CA GLN A 418 7.65 48.28 -0.98
C GLN A 418 8.88 49.02 -0.46
N GLN A 419 9.03 50.27 -0.95
CA GLN A 419 9.87 51.24 -0.28
C GLN A 419 9.28 51.53 1.09
N ALA A 420 10.11 51.26 2.06
CA ALA A 420 10.11 51.79 3.42
C ALA A 420 9.10 52.92 3.67
N GLU A 421 8.07 52.67 4.45
CA GLU A 421 7.55 53.66 5.39
C GLU A 421 8.07 53.30 6.78
N GLY A 422 9.29 53.74 7.02
CA GLY A 422 9.74 54.05 8.36
C GLY A 422 9.32 55.46 8.69
N THR A 423 8.86 55.65 9.87
CA THR A 423 8.71 56.87 10.70
C THR A 423 7.27 57.03 11.21
N VAL A 424 6.94 56.65 12.37
CA VAL A 424 6.86 57.37 13.66
C VAL A 424 6.53 56.34 14.74
#